data_bf1e885e4b4c641e84f07bbc48c8c552
#
_entry.id   bf1e885e4b4c641e84f07bbc48c8c552
#
_cell.length_a   1.000
_cell.length_b   1.000
_cell.length_c   1.000
_cell.angle_alpha   90.00
_cell.angle_beta   90.00
_cell.angle_gamma   90.00
#
_symmetry.space_group_name_H-M   'P 1'
#
loop_
_entity.id
_entity.type
_entity.pdbx_description
1 polymer ?
#
loop_
_entity_poly.entity_id
_entity_poly.type
_entity_poly.pdbx_seq_one_letter_code
_entity_poly.pdbx_strand_id
1 'polypeptide(L)'
;NAHPHISQSGKLSLIHNGIIENYKILKTELLCKGFIFKSDTDSEVIVNLIDYYYNLPEIDIDEAIKMATDRLEGTYGLVIQCIDNPLSVYIIRNGSPILVGENENYIIATSEASGFLNQMNNYYVIENNDLVVLSINDGIKTNIIYKPVKTQNVSYALTPDPYEHWTLKEIMDQSHSLLNSLNNGGRIFNTQIKLGGLDYIKSYIDNIVNIIFIGCGTSLNACHIGRIYLKSLSVVNNIQCFDAAEFDMNDIPLSGKTLLVMCSQSGETKDLHRVIQLIKDKPDIITMGVVNVVDSLIAREVDCGIYMNAGREVAVASTKSFTSSLLIFKLFSLWYFQIKTKNINLNKSVIQNIRNINIQIGTINNNIDSLINDTHISLLNAENLFILGKGKMEHIAKETALKMKEICYIHAEGYSGSALKHGPFALLTPDFPVILIIDKENEDKMWNVYKEIESRKANILVISEISNLELDPTKYIIVPENKEIQEILFINVLQHISYKLALKREINPDKPRNLAKVVTVE
;
A
#
# COMPACT_ATOMS: atom_id res chain seq x y z
N ASN A 1 -21.30 -16.57 -6.67
CA ASN A 1 -20.37 -16.06 -5.62
C ASN A 1 -20.39 -14.51 -5.49
N ALA A 2 -21.48 -13.85 -5.91
CA ALA A 2 -21.62 -12.39 -5.78
C ALA A 2 -22.46 -12.04 -4.55
N HIS A 3 -22.12 -10.94 -3.86
CA HIS A 3 -22.96 -10.38 -2.80
C HIS A 3 -24.24 -9.72 -3.40
N PRO A 4 -25.35 -9.69 -2.63
CA PRO A 4 -25.51 -10.26 -1.29
C PRO A 4 -25.76 -11.79 -1.33
N HIS A 5 -25.33 -12.48 -0.28
CA HIS A 5 -25.70 -13.88 -0.04
C HIS A 5 -27.02 -13.96 0.71
N ILE A 6 -27.87 -14.90 0.31
CA ILE A 6 -29.21 -15.09 0.88
C ILE A 6 -29.20 -16.37 1.72
N SER A 7 -29.78 -16.33 2.92
CA SER A 7 -29.93 -17.49 3.78
C SER A 7 -30.84 -18.55 3.19
N GLN A 8 -30.74 -19.79 3.67
CA GLN A 8 -31.58 -20.89 3.19
C GLN A 8 -33.09 -20.64 3.39
N SER A 9 -33.48 -20.04 4.51
CA SER A 9 -34.88 -19.64 4.74
C SER A 9 -35.37 -18.53 3.83
N GLY A 10 -34.46 -17.79 3.19
CA GLY A 10 -34.76 -16.60 2.41
C GLY A 10 -35.04 -15.35 3.26
N LYS A 11 -34.94 -15.43 4.59
CA LYS A 11 -35.23 -14.32 5.49
C LYS A 11 -34.12 -13.30 5.63
N LEU A 12 -32.86 -13.72 5.43
CA LEU A 12 -31.68 -12.89 5.63
C LEU A 12 -30.91 -12.68 4.32
N SER A 13 -30.42 -11.47 4.13
CA SER A 13 -29.42 -11.14 3.11
C SER A 13 -28.19 -10.54 3.78
N LEU A 14 -27.00 -10.87 3.26
CA LEU A 14 -25.73 -10.50 3.87
C LEU A 14 -24.71 -10.06 2.83
N ILE A 15 -24.02 -8.96 3.13
CA ILE A 15 -22.78 -8.51 2.47
C ILE A 15 -21.65 -8.73 3.49
N HIS A 16 -20.54 -9.31 3.02
CA HIS A 16 -19.37 -9.61 3.84
C HIS A 16 -18.10 -9.09 3.18
N ASN A 17 -17.27 -8.42 3.97
CA ASN A 17 -15.91 -8.05 3.61
C ASN A 17 -14.97 -8.66 4.66
N GLY A 18 -14.11 -9.57 4.26
CA GLY A 18 -13.22 -10.30 5.16
C GLY A 18 -13.05 -11.77 4.77
N ILE A 19 -12.49 -12.57 5.67
CA ILE A 19 -12.40 -14.04 5.55
C ILE A 19 -12.64 -14.68 6.91
N ILE A 20 -13.45 -15.76 6.91
CA ILE A 20 -13.70 -16.61 8.07
C ILE A 20 -12.86 -17.88 7.96
N GLU A 21 -11.87 -18.00 8.83
CA GLU A 21 -10.86 -19.07 8.79
C GLU A 21 -11.48 -20.45 9.12
N ASN A 22 -12.40 -20.50 10.08
CA ASN A 22 -13.08 -21.73 10.52
C ASN A 22 -14.34 -22.07 9.71
N TYR A 23 -14.58 -21.42 8.55
CA TYR A 23 -15.83 -21.61 7.78
C TYR A 23 -16.09 -23.06 7.38
N LYS A 24 -15.05 -23.87 7.13
CA LYS A 24 -15.22 -25.29 6.75
C LYS A 24 -15.83 -26.12 7.86
N ILE A 25 -15.43 -25.85 9.12
CA ILE A 25 -15.98 -26.52 10.31
C ILE A 25 -17.45 -26.13 10.46
N LEU A 26 -17.75 -24.84 10.39
CA LEU A 26 -19.12 -24.31 10.51
C LEU A 26 -20.01 -24.83 9.37
N LYS A 27 -19.49 -24.87 8.13
CA LYS A 27 -20.19 -25.43 6.97
C LYS A 27 -20.58 -26.90 7.20
N THR A 28 -19.64 -27.72 7.73
CA THR A 28 -19.89 -29.12 8.02
C THR A 28 -21.00 -29.32 9.07
N GLU A 29 -20.98 -28.51 10.14
CA GLU A 29 -22.02 -28.53 11.16
C GLU A 29 -23.39 -28.15 10.59
N LEU A 30 -23.47 -27.12 9.75
CA LEU A 30 -24.71 -26.70 9.12
C LEU A 30 -25.24 -27.73 8.13
N LEU A 31 -24.38 -28.42 7.37
CA LEU A 31 -24.74 -29.56 6.53
C LEU A 31 -25.38 -30.66 7.34
N CYS A 32 -24.82 -31.00 8.52
CA CYS A 32 -25.42 -32.00 9.44
C CYS A 32 -26.78 -31.55 9.99
N LYS A 33 -27.08 -30.26 10.00
CA LYS A 33 -28.37 -29.67 10.39
C LYS A 33 -29.35 -29.52 9.23
N GLY A 34 -28.99 -29.99 8.03
CA GLY A 34 -29.85 -29.98 6.84
C GLY A 34 -29.77 -28.70 6.00
N PHE A 35 -28.76 -27.84 6.22
CA PHE A 35 -28.51 -26.70 5.36
C PHE A 35 -27.90 -27.17 4.04
N ILE A 36 -28.30 -26.48 2.94
CA ILE A 36 -27.81 -26.74 1.59
C ILE A 36 -27.09 -25.47 1.12
N PHE A 37 -25.87 -25.62 0.62
CA PHE A 37 -25.04 -24.52 0.14
C PHE A 37 -25.04 -24.47 -1.39
N LYS A 38 -25.15 -23.25 -1.93
CA LYS A 38 -25.15 -22.96 -3.38
C LYS A 38 -23.78 -22.47 -3.86
N SER A 39 -22.92 -22.06 -2.93
CA SER A 39 -21.58 -21.55 -3.21
C SER A 39 -20.54 -22.18 -2.29
N ASP A 40 -19.27 -21.90 -2.60
CA ASP A 40 -18.14 -22.31 -1.75
C ASP A 40 -17.61 -21.16 -0.89
N THR A 41 -18.36 -20.05 -0.79
CA THR A 41 -17.94 -18.86 -0.03
C THR A 41 -18.20 -19.04 1.47
N ASP A 42 -17.31 -18.48 2.27
CA ASP A 42 -17.49 -18.32 3.72
C ASP A 42 -18.68 -17.40 4.05
N SER A 43 -18.96 -16.42 3.18
CA SER A 43 -20.09 -15.50 3.32
C SER A 43 -21.45 -16.21 3.36
N GLU A 44 -21.64 -17.26 2.55
CA GLU A 44 -22.85 -18.09 2.60
C GLU A 44 -22.92 -18.90 3.91
N VAL A 45 -21.77 -19.29 4.46
CA VAL A 45 -21.73 -19.97 5.76
C VAL A 45 -22.17 -19.03 6.88
N ILE A 46 -21.72 -17.76 6.86
CA ILE A 46 -22.12 -16.77 7.87
C ILE A 46 -23.63 -16.55 7.84
N VAL A 47 -24.21 -16.25 6.67
CA VAL A 47 -25.65 -15.96 6.60
C VAL A 47 -26.50 -17.14 7.01
N ASN A 48 -26.08 -18.36 6.69
CA ASN A 48 -26.78 -19.57 7.11
C ASN A 48 -26.56 -19.88 8.61
N LEU A 49 -25.44 -19.51 9.20
CA LEU A 49 -25.22 -19.63 10.64
C LEU A 49 -26.13 -18.68 11.42
N ILE A 50 -26.29 -17.43 10.96
CA ILE A 50 -27.25 -16.49 11.54
C ILE A 50 -28.66 -17.00 11.37
N ASP A 51 -29.02 -17.53 10.19
CA ASP A 51 -30.33 -18.11 9.90
C ASP A 51 -30.66 -19.31 10.82
N TYR A 52 -29.67 -20.16 11.08
CA TYR A 52 -29.80 -21.26 12.04
C TYR A 52 -30.21 -20.76 13.43
N TYR A 53 -29.50 -19.77 13.97
CA TYR A 53 -29.82 -19.20 15.28
C TYR A 53 -31.15 -18.44 15.29
N TYR A 54 -31.44 -17.68 14.26
CA TYR A 54 -32.67 -16.91 14.13
C TYR A 54 -33.95 -17.78 14.06
N ASN A 55 -33.81 -19.01 13.60
CA ASN A 55 -34.94 -19.97 13.61
C ASN A 55 -35.10 -20.76 14.93
N LEU A 56 -34.25 -20.49 15.94
CA LEU A 56 -34.44 -21.07 17.27
C LEU A 56 -35.57 -20.34 18.01
N PRO A 57 -36.33 -21.04 18.91
CA PRO A 57 -37.37 -20.40 19.68
C PRO A 57 -36.85 -19.26 20.56
N GLU A 58 -37.61 -18.16 20.61
CA GLU A 58 -37.35 -16.99 21.46
C GLU A 58 -36.06 -16.20 21.15
N ILE A 59 -35.35 -16.48 20.05
CA ILE A 59 -34.16 -15.75 19.63
C ILE A 59 -34.57 -14.67 18.64
N ASP A 60 -34.24 -13.42 18.95
CA ASP A 60 -34.39 -12.31 18.01
C ASP A 60 -33.20 -12.18 17.07
N ILE A 61 -33.29 -11.26 16.10
CA ILE A 61 -32.24 -11.10 15.08
C ILE A 61 -30.93 -10.55 15.68
N ASP A 62 -30.99 -9.69 16.68
CA ASP A 62 -29.83 -9.10 17.34
C ASP A 62 -29.03 -10.19 18.07
N GLU A 63 -29.75 -11.06 18.78
CA GLU A 63 -29.18 -12.18 19.50
C GLU A 63 -28.62 -13.25 18.55
N ALA A 64 -29.36 -13.55 17.46
CA ALA A 64 -28.91 -14.49 16.43
C ALA A 64 -27.60 -14.04 15.75
N ILE A 65 -27.47 -12.74 15.46
CA ILE A 65 -26.23 -12.17 14.90
C ILE A 65 -25.07 -12.35 15.90
N LYS A 66 -25.26 -11.97 17.16
CA LYS A 66 -24.23 -12.11 18.20
C LYS A 66 -23.80 -13.55 18.41
N MET A 67 -24.76 -14.50 18.54
CA MET A 67 -24.46 -15.92 18.68
C MET A 67 -23.67 -16.47 17.49
N ALA A 68 -23.97 -16.00 16.29
CA ALA A 68 -23.25 -16.41 15.09
C ALA A 68 -21.83 -15.82 15.08
N THR A 69 -21.70 -14.52 15.35
CA THR A 69 -20.39 -13.82 15.29
C THR A 69 -19.44 -14.27 16.39
N ASP A 70 -19.92 -14.66 17.56
CA ASP A 70 -19.12 -15.26 18.65
C ASP A 70 -18.43 -16.59 18.25
N ARG A 71 -18.89 -17.23 17.17
CA ARG A 71 -18.31 -18.46 16.64
C ARG A 71 -17.38 -18.25 15.47
N LEU A 72 -17.34 -17.05 14.90
CA LEU A 72 -16.50 -16.77 13.75
C LEU A 72 -15.04 -16.52 14.18
N GLU A 73 -14.13 -17.21 13.52
CA GLU A 73 -12.69 -16.97 13.63
C GLU A 73 -12.22 -16.32 12.34
N GLY A 74 -11.55 -15.15 12.45
CA GLY A 74 -11.08 -14.38 11.31
C GLY A 74 -11.56 -12.93 11.30
N THR A 75 -11.48 -12.30 10.15
CA THR A 75 -11.88 -10.89 9.99
C THR A 75 -13.19 -10.79 9.22
N TYR A 76 -14.06 -9.89 9.66
CA TYR A 76 -15.31 -9.63 8.97
C TYR A 76 -15.80 -8.19 9.15
N GLY A 77 -16.46 -7.68 8.11
CA GLY A 77 -17.36 -6.54 8.16
C GLY A 77 -18.67 -6.98 7.51
N LEU A 78 -19.73 -7.09 8.32
CA LEU A 78 -21.00 -7.63 7.90
C LEU A 78 -22.05 -6.52 7.81
N VAL A 79 -22.83 -6.53 6.74
CA VAL A 79 -24.06 -5.76 6.59
C VAL A 79 -25.18 -6.73 6.31
N ILE A 80 -26.19 -6.77 7.20
CA ILE A 80 -27.23 -7.79 7.23
C ILE A 80 -28.58 -7.11 7.15
N GLN A 81 -29.50 -7.65 6.35
CA GLN A 81 -30.88 -7.25 6.29
C GLN A 81 -31.79 -8.44 6.60
N CYS A 82 -32.83 -8.21 7.41
CA CYS A 82 -33.84 -9.20 7.76
C CYS A 82 -35.19 -8.80 7.18
N ILE A 83 -35.87 -9.75 6.51
CA ILE A 83 -37.19 -9.48 5.89
C ILE A 83 -38.26 -9.17 6.93
N ASP A 84 -38.12 -9.74 8.14
CA ASP A 84 -39.05 -9.51 9.25
C ASP A 84 -38.88 -8.10 9.86
N ASN A 85 -37.72 -7.42 9.61
CA ASN A 85 -37.42 -6.03 10.01
C ASN A 85 -36.95 -5.19 8.82
N PRO A 86 -37.78 -4.93 7.81
CA PRO A 86 -37.35 -4.35 6.53
C PRO A 86 -36.86 -2.91 6.61
N LEU A 87 -37.15 -2.20 7.69
CA LEU A 87 -36.71 -0.82 7.92
C LEU A 87 -35.40 -0.70 8.68
N SER A 88 -34.73 -1.83 8.95
CA SER A 88 -33.50 -1.90 9.70
C SER A 88 -32.41 -2.65 8.94
N VAL A 89 -31.17 -2.18 9.06
CA VAL A 89 -29.95 -2.84 8.59
C VAL A 89 -29.03 -3.02 9.77
N TYR A 90 -28.49 -4.22 9.93
CA TYR A 90 -27.62 -4.62 11.03
C TYR A 90 -26.18 -4.63 10.56
N ILE A 91 -25.29 -4.03 11.35
CA ILE A 91 -23.88 -3.91 11.04
C ILE A 91 -23.07 -4.39 12.22
N ILE A 92 -22.11 -5.28 11.96
CA ILE A 92 -21.13 -5.72 12.94
C ILE A 92 -19.80 -6.00 12.24
N ARG A 93 -18.71 -5.77 12.93
CA ARG A 93 -17.37 -5.99 12.36
C ARG A 93 -16.40 -6.61 13.36
N ASN A 94 -15.38 -7.28 12.82
CA ASN A 94 -14.16 -7.65 13.52
C ASN A 94 -12.98 -7.57 12.55
N GLY A 95 -12.03 -6.66 12.79
CA GLY A 95 -10.88 -6.45 11.90
C GLY A 95 -11.22 -5.62 10.66
N SER A 96 -12.09 -6.10 9.76
CA SER A 96 -12.47 -5.35 8.55
C SER A 96 -13.20 -4.05 8.87
N PRO A 97 -12.83 -2.90 8.25
CA PRO A 97 -13.42 -1.60 8.60
C PRO A 97 -14.87 -1.47 8.14
N ILE A 98 -15.70 -0.83 8.96
CA ILE A 98 -17.00 -0.29 8.57
C ILE A 98 -17.14 1.10 9.17
N LEU A 99 -17.51 2.05 8.33
CA LEU A 99 -17.79 3.43 8.66
C LEU A 99 -19.28 3.69 8.45
N VAL A 100 -19.90 4.46 9.31
CA VAL A 100 -21.30 4.84 9.21
C VAL A 100 -21.43 6.36 9.25
N GLY A 101 -22.10 6.94 8.27
CA GLY A 101 -22.44 8.36 8.25
C GLY A 101 -23.93 8.54 8.06
N GLU A 102 -24.49 9.61 8.64
CA GLU A 102 -25.88 9.98 8.50
C GLU A 102 -26.04 11.45 8.14
N ASN A 103 -27.09 11.75 7.40
CA ASN A 103 -27.60 13.08 7.16
C ASN A 103 -29.14 13.06 7.24
N GLU A 104 -29.78 14.19 6.92
CA GLU A 104 -31.23 14.35 7.01
C GLU A 104 -32.03 13.38 6.12
N ASN A 105 -31.43 12.80 5.05
CA ASN A 105 -32.13 12.05 4.04
C ASN A 105 -31.80 10.55 4.03
N TYR A 106 -30.58 10.16 4.47
CA TYR A 106 -30.13 8.76 4.41
C TYR A 106 -28.96 8.48 5.36
N ILE A 107 -28.78 7.21 5.63
CA ILE A 107 -27.63 6.66 6.36
C ILE A 107 -26.82 5.81 5.36
N ILE A 108 -25.51 5.99 5.36
CA ILE A 108 -24.59 5.21 4.51
C ILE A 108 -23.65 4.42 5.40
N ALA A 109 -23.51 3.13 5.13
CA ALA A 109 -22.44 2.28 5.65
C ALA A 109 -21.44 1.96 4.52
N THR A 110 -20.15 2.09 4.78
CA THR A 110 -19.09 1.88 3.79
C THR A 110 -17.82 1.36 4.47
N SER A 111 -16.95 0.71 3.70
CA SER A 111 -15.65 0.25 4.21
C SER A 111 -14.56 1.33 4.20
N GLU A 112 -14.78 2.44 3.48
CA GLU A 112 -13.82 3.55 3.39
C GLU A 112 -14.53 4.91 3.30
N ALA A 113 -13.87 5.98 3.77
CA ALA A 113 -14.47 7.33 3.80
C ALA A 113 -14.83 7.88 2.41
N SER A 114 -14.17 7.41 1.35
CA SER A 114 -14.50 7.76 -0.04
C SER A 114 -15.90 7.33 -0.45
N GLY A 115 -16.46 6.31 0.18
CA GLY A 115 -17.83 5.83 -0.08
C GLY A 115 -18.91 6.85 0.28
N PHE A 116 -18.60 7.85 1.10
CA PHE A 116 -19.55 8.92 1.43
C PHE A 116 -19.71 9.98 0.32
N LEU A 117 -18.85 10.02 -0.69
CA LEU A 117 -18.94 10.90 -1.87
C LEU A 117 -19.26 12.37 -1.54
N ASN A 118 -18.68 12.93 -0.48
CA ASN A 118 -18.96 14.27 0.04
C ASN A 118 -20.40 14.53 0.51
N GLN A 119 -21.19 13.47 0.71
CA GLN A 119 -22.59 13.58 1.13
C GLN A 119 -22.75 13.63 2.66
N MET A 120 -21.64 13.33 3.38
CA MET A 120 -21.61 13.32 4.85
C MET A 120 -20.60 14.34 5.38
N ASN A 121 -20.98 15.10 6.38
CA ASN A 121 -20.08 16.03 7.09
C ASN A 121 -19.25 15.31 8.16
N ASN A 122 -19.83 14.28 8.75
CA ASN A 122 -19.21 13.45 9.78
C ASN A 122 -19.55 11.98 9.54
N TYR A 123 -18.70 11.10 10.06
CA TYR A 123 -18.95 9.67 10.10
C TYR A 123 -18.44 9.08 11.42
N TYR A 124 -18.86 7.86 11.70
CA TYR A 124 -18.44 7.07 12.86
C TYR A 124 -17.67 5.84 12.38
N VAL A 125 -16.57 5.52 13.06
CA VAL A 125 -15.82 4.28 12.86
C VAL A 125 -16.36 3.26 13.84
N ILE A 126 -17.00 2.21 13.34
CA ILE A 126 -17.62 1.20 14.21
C ILE A 126 -16.53 0.38 14.92
N GLU A 127 -16.71 0.16 16.23
CA GLU A 127 -15.80 -0.69 17.03
C GLU A 127 -15.97 -2.18 16.72
N ASN A 128 -14.95 -2.97 17.01
CA ASN A 128 -15.05 -4.43 16.85
C ASN A 128 -16.12 -5.00 17.77
N ASN A 129 -16.91 -5.93 17.24
CA ASN A 129 -17.96 -6.67 17.93
C ASN A 129 -19.12 -5.80 18.50
N ASP A 130 -19.19 -4.50 18.13
CA ASP A 130 -20.39 -3.71 18.40
C ASP A 130 -21.44 -3.93 17.31
N LEU A 131 -22.62 -4.38 17.71
CA LEU A 131 -23.76 -4.52 16.81
C LEU A 131 -24.47 -3.17 16.68
N VAL A 132 -24.34 -2.54 15.54
CA VAL A 132 -24.99 -1.28 15.18
C VAL A 132 -26.23 -1.54 14.33
N VAL A 133 -27.35 -0.98 14.71
CA VAL A 133 -28.60 -1.06 13.95
C VAL A 133 -28.90 0.28 13.32
N LEU A 134 -28.97 0.31 11.99
CA LEU A 134 -29.38 1.47 11.21
C LEU A 134 -30.87 1.36 10.94
N SER A 135 -31.68 2.27 11.46
CA SER A 135 -33.14 2.26 11.31
C SER A 135 -33.61 3.52 10.61
N ILE A 136 -34.53 3.37 9.65
CA ILE A 136 -35.16 4.52 8.97
C ILE A 136 -35.93 5.40 9.97
N ASN A 137 -36.49 4.80 11.02
CA ASN A 137 -37.31 5.53 11.98
C ASN A 137 -36.51 6.14 13.13
N ASP A 138 -35.42 5.48 13.56
CA ASP A 138 -34.72 5.78 14.82
C ASP A 138 -33.24 6.17 14.62
N GLY A 139 -32.77 6.23 13.36
CA GLY A 139 -31.37 6.56 13.05
C GLY A 139 -30.39 5.44 13.42
N ILE A 140 -29.24 5.83 13.92
CA ILE A 140 -28.17 4.91 14.33
C ILE A 140 -28.39 4.49 15.78
N LYS A 141 -28.60 3.19 16.01
CA LYS A 141 -28.68 2.58 17.35
C LYS A 141 -27.43 1.78 17.64
N THR A 142 -26.78 2.04 18.77
CA THR A 142 -25.55 1.37 19.20
C THR A 142 -25.46 1.40 20.73
N ASN A 143 -24.69 0.46 21.29
CA ASN A 143 -24.38 0.44 22.72
C ASN A 143 -23.18 1.33 23.09
N ILE A 144 -22.44 1.84 22.13
CA ILE A 144 -21.23 2.65 22.31
C ILE A 144 -21.49 4.10 21.90
N ILE A 145 -20.97 5.04 22.67
CA ILE A 145 -20.97 6.46 22.30
C ILE A 145 -19.78 6.74 21.39
N TYR A 146 -20.04 6.85 20.10
CA TYR A 146 -19.01 7.15 19.10
C TYR A 146 -18.68 8.63 19.02
N LYS A 147 -17.40 8.94 18.83
CA LYS A 147 -16.97 10.30 18.49
C LYS A 147 -17.04 10.49 16.97
N PRO A 148 -17.72 11.56 16.50
CA PRO A 148 -17.78 11.82 15.07
C PRO A 148 -16.40 12.22 14.53
N VAL A 149 -16.03 11.63 13.40
CA VAL A 149 -14.88 12.03 12.60
C VAL A 149 -15.36 12.95 11.49
N LYS A 150 -14.74 14.12 11.33
CA LYS A 150 -15.08 15.04 10.24
C LYS A 150 -14.65 14.47 8.92
N THR A 151 -15.57 14.42 7.96
CA THR A 151 -15.24 14.09 6.58
C THR A 151 -14.33 15.19 6.02
N GLN A 152 -13.19 14.81 5.47
CA GLN A 152 -12.40 15.77 4.72
C GLN A 152 -13.15 16.05 3.40
N ASN A 153 -13.42 17.32 3.11
CA ASN A 153 -13.98 17.75 1.83
C ASN A 153 -12.93 17.57 0.72
N VAL A 154 -12.65 16.33 0.35
CA VAL A 154 -11.79 15.99 -0.76
C VAL A 154 -12.71 15.65 -1.93
N SER A 155 -12.62 16.43 -3.00
CA SER A 155 -13.29 16.08 -4.26
C SER A 155 -12.62 14.83 -4.80
N TYR A 156 -13.25 13.67 -4.60
CA TYR A 156 -12.79 12.43 -5.20
C TYR A 156 -13.19 12.39 -6.67
N ALA A 157 -12.22 12.19 -7.56
CA ALA A 157 -12.53 11.88 -8.96
C ALA A 157 -13.27 10.53 -8.98
N LEU A 158 -14.41 10.48 -9.67
CA LEU A 158 -15.21 9.26 -9.85
C LEU A 158 -14.79 8.47 -11.09
N THR A 159 -14.07 9.13 -11.99
CA THR A 159 -13.56 8.58 -13.25
C THR A 159 -12.08 8.94 -13.40
N PRO A 160 -11.31 8.20 -14.19
CA PRO A 160 -9.93 8.53 -14.46
C PRO A 160 -9.76 9.76 -15.37
N ASP A 161 -10.82 10.34 -15.90
CA ASP A 161 -10.74 11.45 -16.86
C ASP A 161 -9.70 12.52 -16.50
N PRO A 162 -8.94 13.05 -17.46
CA PRO A 162 -9.02 12.80 -18.92
C PRO A 162 -8.23 11.55 -19.40
N TYR A 163 -7.77 10.69 -18.50
CA TYR A 163 -6.99 9.50 -18.83
C TYR A 163 -7.89 8.29 -19.05
N GLU A 164 -7.42 7.34 -19.84
CA GLU A 164 -8.15 6.11 -20.14
C GLU A 164 -8.22 5.16 -18.92
N HIS A 165 -7.17 5.17 -18.09
CA HIS A 165 -7.02 4.26 -16.96
C HIS A 165 -6.64 5.00 -15.67
N TRP A 166 -7.07 4.48 -14.52
CA TRP A 166 -6.66 4.97 -13.21
C TRP A 166 -5.14 4.87 -13.00
N THR A 167 -4.54 3.78 -13.47
CA THR A 167 -3.08 3.58 -13.39
C THR A 167 -2.34 4.74 -14.05
N LEU A 168 -2.72 5.15 -15.25
CA LEU A 168 -2.08 6.29 -15.92
C LEU A 168 -2.34 7.60 -15.17
N LYS A 169 -3.60 7.83 -14.76
CA LYS A 169 -3.95 9.01 -13.96
C LYS A 169 -3.07 9.12 -12.73
N GLU A 170 -2.88 8.04 -11.99
CA GLU A 170 -2.12 8.01 -10.75
C GLU A 170 -0.62 8.19 -10.97
N ILE A 171 -0.08 7.72 -12.10
CA ILE A 171 1.30 8.00 -12.51
C ILE A 171 1.46 9.50 -12.83
N MET A 172 0.51 10.07 -13.59
CA MET A 172 0.51 11.50 -13.95
C MET A 172 0.30 12.40 -12.73
N ASP A 173 -0.54 11.99 -11.78
CA ASP A 173 -0.82 12.72 -10.53
C ASP A 173 0.38 12.81 -9.57
N GLN A 174 1.49 12.12 -9.82
CA GLN A 174 2.63 12.08 -8.89
C GLN A 174 3.25 13.45 -8.61
N SER A 175 3.21 14.38 -9.57
CA SER A 175 3.65 15.76 -9.32
C SER A 175 2.84 16.41 -8.19
N HIS A 176 1.52 16.21 -8.17
CA HIS A 176 0.63 16.72 -7.13
C HIS A 176 0.74 15.92 -5.84
N SER A 177 0.79 14.58 -5.91
CA SER A 177 0.89 13.74 -4.72
C SER A 177 2.19 13.98 -3.95
N LEU A 178 3.31 14.22 -4.64
CA LEU A 178 4.58 14.59 -3.99
C LEU A 178 4.53 15.98 -3.36
N LEU A 179 3.86 16.95 -3.99
CA LEU A 179 3.63 18.26 -3.38
C LEU A 179 2.76 18.15 -2.12
N ASN A 180 1.72 17.35 -2.17
CA ASN A 180 0.88 17.06 -1.01
C ASN A 180 1.65 16.32 0.09
N SER A 181 2.55 15.40 -0.29
CA SER A 181 3.44 14.70 0.65
C SER A 181 4.43 15.66 1.33
N LEU A 182 4.76 16.78 0.70
CA LEU A 182 5.48 17.88 1.33
C LEU A 182 4.55 18.80 2.18
N ASN A 183 3.25 18.47 2.27
CA ASN A 183 2.21 19.30 2.86
C ASN A 183 2.23 20.72 2.27
N ASN A 184 2.26 20.80 0.94
CA ASN A 184 2.42 22.06 0.20
C ASN A 184 3.63 22.92 0.68
N GLY A 185 4.70 22.23 1.07
CA GLY A 185 5.91 22.86 1.61
C GLY A 185 5.94 23.00 3.14
N GLY A 186 4.84 22.75 3.84
CA GLY A 186 4.75 22.90 5.31
C GLY A 186 5.61 21.93 6.12
N ARG A 187 6.08 20.83 5.51
CA ARG A 187 7.04 19.89 6.13
C ARG A 187 8.49 20.35 6.05
N ILE A 188 8.76 21.43 5.31
CA ILE A 188 10.10 21.99 5.17
C ILE A 188 10.05 23.47 5.54
N PHE A 189 10.65 23.84 6.65
CA PHE A 189 10.76 25.24 7.10
C PHE A 189 12.23 25.69 7.01
N ASN A 190 12.55 26.60 6.10
CA ASN A 190 13.92 27.01 5.78
C ASN A 190 14.79 25.79 5.42
N THR A 191 15.70 25.38 6.32
CA THR A 191 16.61 24.23 6.22
C THR A 191 16.26 23.11 7.17
N GLN A 192 15.04 23.13 7.74
CA GLN A 192 14.59 22.18 8.74
C GLN A 192 13.43 21.34 8.21
N ILE A 193 13.40 20.06 8.56
CA ILE A 193 12.26 19.18 8.33
C ILE A 193 11.37 19.21 9.58
N LYS A 194 10.05 19.35 9.37
CA LYS A 194 9.02 19.35 10.42
C LYS A 194 8.04 18.21 10.18
N LEU A 195 8.00 17.28 11.10
CA LEU A 195 7.09 16.13 11.11
C LEU A 195 6.37 16.08 12.46
N GLY A 196 5.29 16.88 12.60
CA GLY A 196 4.56 17.04 13.86
C GLY A 196 3.97 15.73 14.40
N GLY A 197 3.57 14.80 13.53
CA GLY A 197 3.12 13.47 13.93
C GLY A 197 4.17 12.62 14.66
N LEU A 198 5.44 13.07 14.70
CA LEU A 198 6.54 12.40 15.37
C LEU A 198 6.99 13.08 16.66
N ASP A 199 6.24 14.07 17.16
CA ASP A 199 6.61 14.77 18.39
C ASP A 199 6.70 13.83 19.60
N TYR A 200 5.89 12.77 19.62
CA TYR A 200 5.94 11.73 20.65
C TYR A 200 7.32 11.07 20.79
N ILE A 201 7.96 10.72 19.69
CA ILE A 201 9.25 9.98 19.74
C ILE A 201 10.47 10.88 19.99
N LYS A 202 10.34 12.21 19.94
CA LYS A 202 11.46 13.14 20.19
C LYS A 202 12.14 12.90 21.54
N SER A 203 11.34 12.64 22.59
CA SER A 203 11.85 12.38 23.94
C SER A 203 12.60 11.06 24.07
N TYR A 204 12.37 10.11 23.17
CA TYR A 204 12.96 8.78 23.17
C TYR A 204 14.13 8.64 22.21
N ILE A 205 14.39 9.63 21.34
CA ILE A 205 15.29 9.47 20.19
C ILE A 205 16.72 9.10 20.59
N ASP A 206 17.20 9.58 21.76
CA ASP A 206 18.52 9.25 22.29
C ASP A 206 18.61 7.81 22.77
N ASN A 207 17.50 7.21 23.19
CA ASN A 207 17.39 5.85 23.69
C ASN A 207 17.09 4.82 22.58
N ILE A 208 16.64 5.28 21.40
CA ILE A 208 16.41 4.40 20.26
C ILE A 208 17.76 3.97 19.69
N VAL A 209 18.03 2.67 19.75
CA VAL A 209 19.27 2.05 19.24
C VAL A 209 19.01 1.11 18.08
N ASN A 210 17.76 0.66 17.92
CA ASN A 210 17.31 -0.19 16.83
C ASN A 210 16.19 0.49 16.06
N ILE A 211 16.22 0.39 14.73
CA ILE A 211 15.09 0.78 13.86
C ILE A 211 14.79 -0.38 12.92
N ILE A 212 13.55 -0.80 12.89
CA ILE A 212 13.06 -1.88 12.03
C ILE A 212 11.99 -1.31 11.10
N PHE A 213 12.20 -1.43 9.79
CA PHE A 213 11.20 -1.12 8.79
C PHE A 213 10.41 -2.38 8.44
N ILE A 214 9.10 -2.27 8.36
CA ILE A 214 8.21 -3.40 8.01
C ILE A 214 7.17 -2.97 6.99
N GLY A 215 6.95 -3.81 5.99
CA GLY A 215 5.93 -3.62 4.95
C GLY A 215 5.76 -4.89 4.13
N CYS A 216 4.79 -4.89 3.22
CA CYS A 216 4.57 -5.98 2.26
C CYS A 216 4.66 -5.45 0.83
N GLY A 217 5.14 -6.27 -0.11
CA GLY A 217 5.17 -5.95 -1.54
C GLY A 217 5.80 -4.59 -1.86
N THR A 218 5.04 -3.70 -2.51
CA THR A 218 5.47 -2.34 -2.85
C THR A 218 5.94 -1.55 -1.62
N SER A 219 5.23 -1.66 -0.49
CA SER A 219 5.61 -1.00 0.76
C SER A 219 6.92 -1.56 1.33
N LEU A 220 7.20 -2.85 1.19
CA LEU A 220 8.47 -3.45 1.57
C LEU A 220 9.64 -2.90 0.74
N ASN A 221 9.46 -2.75 -0.58
CA ASN A 221 10.47 -2.13 -1.44
C ASN A 221 10.76 -0.68 -1.01
N ALA A 222 9.73 0.09 -0.65
CA ALA A 222 9.90 1.43 -0.09
C ALA A 222 10.64 1.41 1.25
N CYS A 223 10.32 0.48 2.15
CA CYS A 223 10.99 0.27 3.43
C CYS A 223 12.49 0.00 3.27
N HIS A 224 12.87 -0.83 2.32
CA HIS A 224 14.29 -1.08 2.02
C HIS A 224 15.04 0.20 1.61
N ILE A 225 14.42 1.05 0.79
CA ILE A 225 15.01 2.35 0.42
C ILE A 225 15.07 3.28 1.63
N GLY A 226 14.00 3.34 2.44
CA GLY A 226 14.00 4.09 3.71
C GLY A 226 15.12 3.68 4.66
N ARG A 227 15.35 2.37 4.78
CA ARG A 227 16.50 1.81 5.52
C ARG A 227 17.84 2.34 4.98
N ILE A 228 18.01 2.38 3.65
CA ILE A 228 19.24 2.88 3.02
C ILE A 228 19.42 4.39 3.29
N TYR A 229 18.36 5.19 3.19
CA TYR A 229 18.42 6.62 3.52
C TYR A 229 18.91 6.86 4.94
N LEU A 230 18.33 6.15 5.90
CA LEU A 230 18.70 6.32 7.30
C LEU A 230 20.11 5.80 7.59
N LYS A 231 20.48 4.65 7.01
CA LYS A 231 21.81 4.06 7.13
C LYS A 231 22.90 4.99 6.61
N SER A 232 22.67 5.72 5.51
CA SER A 232 23.65 6.65 4.93
C SER A 232 24.00 7.82 5.84
N LEU A 233 23.14 8.14 6.81
CA LEU A 233 23.35 9.23 7.77
C LEU A 233 24.13 8.80 9.01
N SER A 234 24.38 7.50 9.20
CA SER A 234 25.19 6.92 10.29
C SER A 234 24.78 7.36 11.70
N VAL A 235 23.47 7.55 11.94
CA VAL A 235 22.93 8.01 13.23
C VAL A 235 22.34 6.89 14.08
N VAL A 236 22.20 5.68 13.53
CA VAL A 236 21.70 4.48 14.19
C VAL A 236 22.54 3.29 13.73
N ASN A 237 22.95 2.44 14.65
CA ASN A 237 23.83 1.32 14.34
C ASN A 237 23.08 0.11 13.78
N ASN A 238 21.89 -0.19 14.30
CA ASN A 238 21.10 -1.35 13.89
C ASN A 238 19.83 -0.89 13.16
N ILE A 239 19.81 -1.11 11.85
CA ILE A 239 18.66 -0.78 11.01
C ILE A 239 18.34 -2.00 10.15
N GLN A 240 17.18 -2.59 10.37
CA GLN A 240 16.69 -3.79 9.69
C GLN A 240 15.44 -3.51 8.85
N CYS A 241 15.09 -4.44 7.98
CA CYS A 241 13.87 -4.35 7.19
C CYS A 241 13.34 -5.77 6.94
N PHE A 242 12.06 -6.00 7.23
CA PHE A 242 11.41 -7.30 7.11
C PHE A 242 10.10 -7.21 6.33
N ASP A 243 9.73 -8.32 5.70
CA ASP A 243 8.37 -8.53 5.23
C ASP A 243 7.46 -8.78 6.44
N ALA A 244 6.30 -8.09 6.48
CA ALA A 244 5.38 -8.26 7.59
C ALA A 244 4.80 -9.69 7.67
N ALA A 245 4.65 -10.37 6.54
CA ALA A 245 4.15 -11.75 6.49
C ALA A 245 5.09 -12.74 7.19
N GLU A 246 6.42 -12.50 7.10
CA GLU A 246 7.45 -13.39 7.64
C GLU A 246 7.97 -12.94 9.03
N PHE A 247 7.58 -11.75 9.48
CA PHE A 247 8.09 -11.17 10.73
C PHE A 247 7.59 -11.93 11.96
N ASP A 248 8.54 -12.23 12.88
CA ASP A 248 8.23 -12.81 14.19
C ASP A 248 8.99 -12.12 15.33
N MET A 249 8.74 -12.57 16.58
CA MET A 249 9.35 -12.00 17.78
C MET A 249 10.87 -12.19 17.88
N ASN A 250 11.44 -13.16 17.15
CA ASN A 250 12.89 -13.42 17.14
C ASN A 250 13.64 -12.40 16.27
N ASP A 251 12.92 -11.65 15.41
CA ASP A 251 13.50 -10.56 14.61
C ASP A 251 13.74 -9.30 15.43
N ILE A 252 13.16 -9.20 16.63
CA ILE A 252 13.33 -8.05 17.52
C ILE A 252 14.65 -8.19 18.29
N PRO A 253 15.53 -7.16 18.23
CA PRO A 253 16.77 -7.18 18.99
C PRO A 253 16.54 -7.35 20.50
N LEU A 254 17.34 -8.21 21.13
CA LEU A 254 17.19 -8.58 22.55
C LEU A 254 17.44 -7.43 23.52
N SER A 255 18.05 -6.33 23.07
CA SER A 255 18.40 -5.21 23.93
C SER A 255 18.21 -3.85 23.25
N GLY A 256 17.86 -2.87 24.04
CA GLY A 256 17.69 -1.47 23.66
C GLY A 256 16.33 -1.16 23.07
N LYS A 257 15.96 0.12 23.17
CA LYS A 257 14.67 0.59 22.63
C LYS A 257 14.63 0.51 21.10
N THR A 258 13.59 -0.07 20.58
CA THR A 258 13.36 -0.30 19.15
C THR A 258 12.25 0.58 18.61
N LEU A 259 12.51 1.29 17.52
CA LEU A 259 11.47 1.96 16.72
C LEU A 259 11.06 1.06 15.57
N LEU A 260 9.82 0.65 15.55
CA LEU A 260 9.22 -0.16 14.48
C LEU A 260 8.44 0.73 13.52
N VAL A 261 8.93 0.85 12.29
CA VAL A 261 8.37 1.72 11.24
C VAL A 261 7.57 0.87 10.27
N MET A 262 6.25 1.01 10.31
CA MET A 262 5.30 0.25 9.50
C MET A 262 4.83 1.07 8.31
N CYS A 263 4.92 0.52 7.10
CA CYS A 263 4.51 1.19 5.87
C CYS A 263 3.32 0.46 5.23
N SER A 264 2.23 1.20 5.00
CA SER A 264 1.06 0.68 4.28
C SER A 264 0.34 1.78 3.52
N GLN A 265 -0.04 1.51 2.27
CA GLN A 265 -0.87 2.44 1.51
C GLN A 265 -2.28 2.52 2.11
N SER A 266 -2.94 1.39 2.33
CA SER A 266 -4.31 1.34 2.87
C SER A 266 -4.37 1.59 4.38
N GLY A 267 -3.30 1.25 5.11
CA GLY A 267 -3.31 1.19 6.57
C GLY A 267 -4.18 0.08 7.15
N GLU A 268 -4.61 -0.88 6.30
CA GLU A 268 -5.51 -1.99 6.65
C GLU A 268 -4.85 -3.36 6.37
N THR A 269 -3.53 -3.40 6.11
CA THR A 269 -2.79 -4.63 5.78
C THR A 269 -2.80 -5.58 6.97
N LYS A 270 -3.36 -6.78 6.79
CA LYS A 270 -3.56 -7.78 7.87
C LYS A 270 -2.24 -8.19 8.51
N ASP A 271 -1.20 -8.45 7.73
CA ASP A 271 0.12 -8.84 8.24
C ASP A 271 0.72 -7.79 9.17
N LEU A 272 0.58 -6.50 8.83
CA LEU A 272 1.03 -5.40 9.71
C LEU A 272 0.21 -5.32 11.00
N HIS A 273 -1.10 -5.55 10.91
CA HIS A 273 -1.94 -5.62 12.12
C HIS A 273 -1.53 -6.80 13.00
N ARG A 274 -1.24 -7.97 12.43
CA ARG A 274 -0.68 -9.12 13.17
C ARG A 274 0.59 -8.73 13.91
N VAL A 275 1.50 -8.00 13.25
CA VAL A 275 2.73 -7.50 13.89
C VAL A 275 2.40 -6.59 15.08
N ILE A 276 1.45 -5.65 14.95
CA ILE A 276 1.02 -4.78 16.07
C ILE A 276 0.53 -5.62 17.24
N GLN A 277 -0.30 -6.64 16.99
CA GLN A 277 -0.80 -7.50 18.07
C GLN A 277 0.31 -8.30 18.76
N LEU A 278 1.32 -8.78 18.00
CA LEU A 278 2.48 -9.50 18.55
C LEU A 278 3.31 -8.65 19.53
N ILE A 279 3.37 -7.34 19.32
CA ILE A 279 4.24 -6.43 20.08
C ILE A 279 3.50 -5.57 21.11
N LYS A 280 2.17 -5.68 21.21
CA LYS A 280 1.29 -4.81 21.99
C LYS A 280 1.74 -4.57 23.45
N ASP A 281 2.31 -5.60 24.09
CA ASP A 281 2.72 -5.57 25.50
C ASP A 281 4.23 -5.40 25.68
N LYS A 282 4.95 -4.87 24.69
CA LYS A 282 6.40 -4.71 24.70
C LYS A 282 6.80 -3.25 24.97
N PRO A 283 7.20 -2.89 26.21
CA PRO A 283 7.44 -1.48 26.59
C PRO A 283 8.68 -0.86 25.92
N ASP A 284 9.59 -1.70 25.40
CA ASP A 284 10.80 -1.25 24.72
C ASP A 284 10.62 -1.07 23.21
N ILE A 285 9.41 -1.27 22.71
CA ILE A 285 9.08 -1.06 21.30
C ILE A 285 8.19 0.18 21.20
N ILE A 286 8.56 1.08 20.30
CA ILE A 286 7.76 2.23 19.87
C ILE A 286 7.32 1.97 18.43
N THR A 287 6.06 2.16 18.14
CA THR A 287 5.47 1.94 16.82
C THR A 287 5.26 3.26 16.07
N MET A 288 5.58 3.27 14.79
CA MET A 288 5.39 4.40 13.91
C MET A 288 4.74 3.95 12.60
N GLY A 289 3.61 4.55 12.25
CA GLY A 289 2.92 4.31 10.97
C GLY A 289 3.33 5.31 9.88
N VAL A 290 3.62 4.82 8.69
CA VAL A 290 3.68 5.61 7.46
C VAL A 290 2.55 5.12 6.56
N VAL A 291 1.42 5.81 6.59
CA VAL A 291 0.18 5.36 5.95
C VAL A 291 -0.41 6.45 5.05
N ASN A 292 -1.19 6.06 4.05
CA ASN A 292 -1.83 7.05 3.18
C ASN A 292 -3.28 7.34 3.59
N VAL A 293 -4.01 6.33 4.06
CA VAL A 293 -5.42 6.51 4.48
C VAL A 293 -5.47 7.02 5.92
N VAL A 294 -6.11 8.19 6.09
CA VAL A 294 -6.33 8.80 7.40
C VAL A 294 -7.31 7.94 8.20
N ASP A 295 -7.07 7.84 9.52
CA ASP A 295 -7.88 7.05 10.45
C ASP A 295 -7.99 5.55 10.12
N SER A 296 -7.07 5.02 9.32
CA SER A 296 -6.95 3.58 9.09
C SER A 296 -6.56 2.83 10.36
N LEU A 297 -6.76 1.51 10.37
CA LEU A 297 -6.49 0.65 11.52
C LEU A 297 -5.06 0.85 12.06
N ILE A 298 -4.05 0.78 11.19
CA ILE A 298 -2.65 0.97 11.57
C ILE A 298 -2.43 2.38 12.14
N ALA A 299 -3.03 3.42 11.51
CA ALA A 299 -2.88 4.80 11.99
C ALA A 299 -3.41 5.01 13.41
N ARG A 300 -4.45 4.25 13.82
CA ARG A 300 -5.05 4.34 15.15
C ARG A 300 -4.32 3.52 16.21
N GLU A 301 -3.65 2.43 15.81
CA GLU A 301 -3.04 1.49 16.74
C GLU A 301 -1.56 1.75 17.04
N VAL A 302 -0.89 2.57 16.22
CA VAL A 302 0.52 2.94 16.42
C VAL A 302 0.67 4.15 17.36
N ASP A 303 1.82 4.27 18.03
CA ASP A 303 2.11 5.37 18.96
C ASP A 303 2.24 6.73 18.26
N CYS A 304 2.71 6.75 17.02
CA CYS A 304 2.89 7.96 16.22
C CYS A 304 2.92 7.65 14.73
N GLY A 305 2.90 8.67 13.87
CA GLY A 305 2.94 8.40 12.45
C GLY A 305 3.03 9.60 11.54
N ILE A 306 3.15 9.32 10.25
CA ILE A 306 3.17 10.31 9.16
C ILE A 306 2.19 9.85 8.10
N TYR A 307 1.23 10.71 7.74
CA TYR A 307 0.40 10.48 6.56
C TYR A 307 1.16 10.80 5.28
N MET A 308 1.09 9.91 4.28
CA MET A 308 1.74 10.12 2.97
C MET A 308 1.14 11.28 2.22
N ASN A 309 -0.17 11.53 2.38
CA ASN A 309 -0.94 12.53 1.65
C ASN A 309 -0.88 12.37 0.12
N ALA A 310 -0.71 11.13 -0.36
CA ALA A 310 -0.66 10.82 -1.79
C ALA A 310 -2.02 11.00 -2.50
N GLY A 311 -3.09 11.19 -1.73
CA GLY A 311 -4.46 11.16 -2.21
C GLY A 311 -4.98 9.73 -2.45
N ARG A 312 -6.23 9.60 -2.91
CA ARG A 312 -6.84 8.30 -3.17
C ARG A 312 -6.14 7.60 -4.33
N GLU A 313 -5.82 6.33 -4.16
CA GLU A 313 -5.24 5.45 -5.16
C GLU A 313 -6.22 4.31 -5.44
N VAL A 314 -6.72 4.22 -6.68
CA VAL A 314 -7.83 3.35 -7.11
C VAL A 314 -7.32 2.11 -7.83
N ALA A 315 -6.32 2.28 -8.71
CA ALA A 315 -5.70 1.16 -9.43
C ALA A 315 -5.13 0.13 -8.45
N VAL A 316 -5.23 -1.16 -8.77
CA VAL A 316 -4.75 -2.24 -7.89
C VAL A 316 -3.25 -2.11 -7.66
N ALA A 317 -2.47 -1.92 -8.72
CA ALA A 317 -1.03 -1.72 -8.63
C ALA A 317 -0.70 -0.34 -8.04
N SER A 318 0.03 -0.30 -6.95
CA SER A 318 0.45 0.95 -6.30
C SER A 318 1.49 1.69 -7.13
N THR A 319 1.29 3.00 -7.30
CA THR A 319 2.18 3.89 -8.07
C THR A 319 2.56 5.14 -7.29
N LYS A 320 1.63 6.08 -7.12
CA LYS A 320 1.88 7.35 -6.41
C LYS A 320 2.10 7.19 -4.92
N SER A 321 1.51 6.18 -4.30
CA SER A 321 1.77 5.88 -2.89
C SER A 321 3.21 5.40 -2.67
N PHE A 322 3.79 4.66 -3.61
CA PHE A 322 5.20 4.26 -3.55
C PHE A 322 6.13 5.47 -3.58
N THR A 323 6.00 6.37 -4.58
CA THR A 323 6.84 7.57 -4.68
C THR A 323 6.66 8.50 -3.48
N SER A 324 5.43 8.63 -2.97
CA SER A 324 5.15 9.36 -1.74
C SER A 324 5.82 8.73 -0.52
N SER A 325 5.82 7.39 -0.40
CA SER A 325 6.52 6.67 0.68
C SER A 325 8.02 6.95 0.66
N LEU A 326 8.65 6.93 -0.52
CA LEU A 326 10.08 7.26 -0.66
C LEU A 326 10.39 8.67 -0.18
N LEU A 327 9.57 9.66 -0.59
CA LEU A 327 9.71 11.05 -0.14
C LEU A 327 9.55 11.17 1.38
N ILE A 328 8.54 10.51 1.96
CA ILE A 328 8.31 10.50 3.42
C ILE A 328 9.49 9.87 4.15
N PHE A 329 10.04 8.74 3.67
CA PHE A 329 11.20 8.13 4.28
C PHE A 329 12.46 9.00 4.17
N LYS A 330 12.63 9.73 3.08
CA LYS A 330 13.73 10.71 2.98
C LYS A 330 13.54 11.83 4.01
N LEU A 331 12.34 12.40 4.14
CA LEU A 331 12.03 13.42 5.14
C LEU A 331 12.22 12.88 6.57
N PHE A 332 11.74 11.67 6.85
CA PHE A 332 11.93 11.01 8.15
C PHE A 332 13.42 10.84 8.49
N SER A 333 14.23 10.38 7.55
CA SER A 333 15.68 10.18 7.77
C SER A 333 16.36 11.50 8.12
N LEU A 334 16.05 12.58 7.38
CA LEU A 334 16.63 13.91 7.61
C LEU A 334 16.12 14.52 8.92
N TRP A 335 14.84 14.35 9.24
CA TRP A 335 14.26 14.76 10.51
C TRP A 335 14.92 14.02 11.68
N TYR A 336 15.08 12.69 11.58
CA TYR A 336 15.73 11.86 12.59
C TYR A 336 17.17 12.32 12.81
N PHE A 337 17.92 12.56 11.73
CA PHE A 337 19.29 13.10 11.78
C PHE A 337 19.34 14.43 12.53
N GLN A 338 18.45 15.38 12.20
CA GLN A 338 18.43 16.70 12.84
C GLN A 338 18.18 16.58 14.35
N ILE A 339 17.22 15.77 14.78
CA ILE A 339 16.91 15.62 16.20
C ILE A 339 18.06 14.90 16.93
N LYS A 340 18.54 13.77 16.38
CA LYS A 340 19.60 12.95 16.99
C LYS A 340 20.92 13.69 17.15
N THR A 341 21.31 14.46 16.15
CA THR A 341 22.59 15.20 16.15
C THR A 341 22.48 16.62 16.70
N LYS A 342 21.25 17.08 16.98
CA LYS A 342 20.97 18.47 17.35
C LYS A 342 21.43 19.51 16.30
N ASN A 343 21.70 19.04 15.08
CA ASN A 343 22.04 19.87 13.94
C ASN A 343 20.76 20.22 13.15
N ILE A 344 20.16 21.33 13.52
CA ILE A 344 18.86 21.75 12.94
C ILE A 344 18.95 22.25 11.50
N ASN A 345 20.13 22.58 11.00
CA ASN A 345 20.31 23.16 9.66
C ASN A 345 20.87 22.13 8.67
N LEU A 346 20.04 21.72 7.73
CA LEU A 346 20.47 20.94 6.57
C LEU A 346 21.09 21.83 5.50
N ASN A 347 21.85 21.21 4.61
CA ASN A 347 22.38 21.92 3.44
C ASN A 347 21.22 22.42 2.55
N LYS A 348 21.31 23.67 2.11
CA LYS A 348 20.31 24.29 1.23
C LYS A 348 20.10 23.52 -0.06
N SER A 349 21.16 22.93 -0.62
CA SER A 349 21.08 22.12 -1.85
C SER A 349 20.23 20.86 -1.65
N VAL A 350 20.32 20.18 -0.50
CA VAL A 350 19.48 19.03 -0.13
C VAL A 350 18.00 19.43 -0.14
N ILE A 351 17.70 20.53 0.53
CA ILE A 351 16.32 21.05 0.60
C ILE A 351 15.80 21.44 -0.79
N GLN A 352 16.63 22.08 -1.61
CA GLN A 352 16.22 22.50 -2.96
C GLN A 352 15.94 21.29 -3.87
N ASN A 353 16.78 20.26 -3.82
CA ASN A 353 16.56 19.04 -4.60
C ASN A 353 15.24 18.35 -4.18
N ILE A 354 14.95 18.30 -2.89
CA ILE A 354 13.68 17.72 -2.40
C ILE A 354 12.48 18.57 -2.86
N ARG A 355 12.57 19.90 -2.79
CA ARG A 355 11.49 20.80 -3.23
C ARG A 355 11.21 20.74 -4.73
N ASN A 356 12.23 20.45 -5.53
CA ASN A 356 12.11 20.44 -7.00
C ASN A 356 11.49 19.14 -7.53
N ILE A 357 11.30 18.11 -6.71
CA ILE A 357 10.91 16.77 -7.17
C ILE A 357 9.58 16.79 -7.93
N ASN A 358 8.58 17.52 -7.43
CA ASN A 358 7.28 17.62 -8.07
C ASN A 358 7.36 18.28 -9.45
N ILE A 359 8.22 19.29 -9.62
CA ILE A 359 8.46 19.95 -10.91
C ILE A 359 9.15 19.00 -11.88
N GLN A 360 10.16 18.26 -11.42
CA GLN A 360 10.90 17.30 -12.25
C GLN A 360 9.99 16.15 -12.72
N ILE A 361 9.14 15.61 -11.85
CA ILE A 361 8.12 14.62 -12.22
C ILE A 361 7.14 15.21 -13.25
N GLY A 362 6.65 16.43 -13.03
CA GLY A 362 5.80 17.12 -14.00
C GLY A 362 6.47 17.26 -15.37
N THR A 363 7.78 17.57 -15.39
CA THR A 363 8.55 17.66 -16.63
C THR A 363 8.66 16.29 -17.34
N ILE A 364 8.94 15.22 -16.60
CA ILE A 364 8.97 13.85 -17.17
C ILE A 364 7.61 13.50 -17.75
N ASN A 365 6.55 13.66 -16.98
CA ASN A 365 5.20 13.29 -17.39
C ASN A 365 4.73 14.04 -18.65
N ASN A 366 5.04 15.35 -18.74
CA ASN A 366 4.70 16.16 -19.91
C ASN A 366 5.48 15.78 -21.18
N ASN A 367 6.64 15.14 -21.04
CA ASN A 367 7.49 14.73 -22.16
C ASN A 367 7.56 13.21 -22.35
N ILE A 368 6.68 12.46 -21.71
CA ILE A 368 6.81 11.00 -21.60
C ILE A 368 6.80 10.28 -22.95
N ASP A 369 5.99 10.78 -23.91
CA ASP A 369 5.90 10.16 -25.24
C ASP A 369 7.14 10.41 -26.11
N SER A 370 7.89 11.46 -25.83
CA SER A 370 9.20 11.68 -26.44
C SER A 370 10.32 10.91 -25.75
N LEU A 371 10.17 10.61 -24.46
CA LEU A 371 11.15 9.84 -23.68
C LEU A 371 11.04 8.34 -23.95
N ILE A 372 9.81 7.81 -24.05
CA ILE A 372 9.51 6.38 -24.20
C ILE A 372 8.81 6.17 -25.53
N ASN A 373 9.54 5.68 -26.52
CA ASN A 373 9.02 5.37 -27.84
C ASN A 373 8.64 3.88 -28.00
N ASP A 374 8.00 3.55 -29.13
CA ASP A 374 7.55 2.17 -29.42
C ASP A 374 8.69 1.16 -29.55
N THR A 375 9.88 1.59 -29.92
CA THR A 375 11.07 0.72 -30.00
C THR A 375 11.47 0.25 -28.62
N HIS A 376 11.50 1.14 -27.62
CA HIS A 376 11.77 0.78 -26.22
C HIS A 376 10.78 -0.26 -25.70
N ILE A 377 9.48 -0.04 -25.97
CA ILE A 377 8.42 -0.97 -25.52
C ILE A 377 8.50 -2.30 -26.27
N SER A 378 8.81 -2.27 -27.58
CA SER A 378 8.95 -3.50 -28.38
C SER A 378 10.10 -4.38 -27.92
N LEU A 379 11.22 -3.77 -27.52
CA LEU A 379 12.39 -4.44 -26.98
C LEU A 379 12.09 -5.23 -25.71
N LEU A 380 11.14 -4.73 -24.91
CA LEU A 380 10.78 -5.32 -23.60
C LEU A 380 9.59 -6.29 -23.67
N ASN A 381 8.90 -6.40 -24.81
CA ASN A 381 7.71 -7.25 -24.93
C ASN A 381 8.07 -8.73 -25.06
N ALA A 382 8.29 -9.38 -23.94
CA ALA A 382 8.69 -10.78 -23.83
C ALA A 382 8.01 -11.44 -22.61
N GLU A 383 8.11 -12.76 -22.48
CA GLU A 383 7.54 -13.49 -21.33
C GLU A 383 8.44 -13.40 -20.09
N ASN A 384 9.75 -13.19 -20.27
CA ASN A 384 10.71 -13.09 -19.18
C ASN A 384 11.53 -11.80 -19.33
N LEU A 385 11.89 -11.17 -18.22
CA LEU A 385 12.60 -9.89 -18.20
C LEU A 385 13.47 -9.78 -16.94
N PHE A 386 14.71 -9.33 -17.09
CA PHE A 386 15.50 -8.88 -15.94
C PHE A 386 15.50 -7.36 -15.82
N ILE A 387 15.43 -6.89 -14.58
CA ILE A 387 15.57 -5.48 -14.24
C ILE A 387 16.69 -5.37 -13.20
N LEU A 388 17.69 -4.58 -13.48
CA LEU A 388 18.92 -4.57 -12.72
C LEU A 388 19.25 -3.17 -12.21
N GLY A 389 19.62 -3.10 -10.95
CA GLY A 389 20.11 -1.88 -10.32
C GLY A 389 21.12 -2.20 -9.24
N LYS A 390 21.65 -1.18 -8.57
CA LYS A 390 22.56 -1.36 -7.43
C LYS A 390 22.22 -0.38 -6.31
N GLY A 391 22.44 -0.80 -5.06
CA GLY A 391 22.08 0.02 -3.90
C GLY A 391 20.58 0.31 -3.85
N LYS A 392 20.17 1.59 -3.84
CA LYS A 392 18.76 1.98 -3.89
C LYS A 392 18.07 1.49 -5.17
N MET A 393 18.80 1.48 -6.29
CA MET A 393 18.28 1.07 -7.59
C MET A 393 17.98 -0.43 -7.68
N GLU A 394 18.55 -1.28 -6.82
CA GLU A 394 18.12 -2.68 -6.70
C GLU A 394 16.66 -2.78 -6.25
N HIS A 395 16.23 -1.95 -5.30
CA HIS A 395 14.85 -1.96 -4.82
C HIS A 395 13.89 -1.28 -5.81
N ILE A 396 14.37 -0.33 -6.60
CA ILE A 396 13.64 0.19 -7.75
C ILE A 396 13.46 -0.89 -8.82
N ALA A 397 14.49 -1.69 -9.08
CA ALA A 397 14.41 -2.83 -10.00
C ALA A 397 13.39 -3.88 -9.51
N LYS A 398 13.39 -4.21 -8.20
CA LYS A 398 12.41 -5.13 -7.58
C LYS A 398 10.98 -4.60 -7.67
N GLU A 399 10.79 -3.29 -7.41
CA GLU A 399 9.47 -2.66 -7.53
C GLU A 399 8.98 -2.66 -8.98
N THR A 400 9.86 -2.35 -9.93
CA THR A 400 9.51 -2.42 -11.35
C THR A 400 9.15 -3.84 -11.78
N ALA A 401 9.92 -4.83 -11.33
CA ALA A 401 9.61 -6.24 -11.60
C ALA A 401 8.26 -6.65 -11.02
N LEU A 402 7.88 -6.12 -9.86
CA LEU A 402 6.56 -6.32 -9.27
C LEU A 402 5.48 -5.72 -10.19
N LYS A 403 5.64 -4.47 -10.66
CA LYS A 403 4.69 -3.84 -11.60
C LYS A 403 4.57 -4.62 -12.91
N MET A 404 5.69 -5.11 -13.48
CA MET A 404 5.66 -5.93 -14.69
C MET A 404 4.87 -7.23 -14.49
N LYS A 405 4.98 -7.87 -13.33
CA LYS A 405 4.18 -9.06 -12.98
C LYS A 405 2.70 -8.71 -12.82
N GLU A 406 2.40 -7.63 -12.11
CA GLU A 406 1.02 -7.25 -11.76
C GLU A 406 0.20 -6.82 -12.99
N ILE A 407 0.73 -5.93 -13.82
CA ILE A 407 -0.05 -5.29 -14.89
C ILE A 407 0.35 -5.68 -16.31
N CYS A 408 1.53 -6.32 -16.52
CA CYS A 408 1.96 -6.82 -17.83
C CYS A 408 1.92 -8.33 -17.93
N TYR A 409 1.78 -9.05 -16.82
CA TYR A 409 1.85 -10.51 -16.71
C TYR A 409 3.16 -11.09 -17.28
N ILE A 410 4.27 -10.35 -17.11
CA ILE A 410 5.61 -10.78 -17.48
C ILE A 410 6.28 -11.37 -16.25
N HIS A 411 6.93 -12.52 -16.40
CA HIS A 411 7.80 -13.06 -15.35
C HIS A 411 9.07 -12.21 -15.25
N ALA A 412 8.98 -11.11 -14.54
CA ALA A 412 10.08 -10.18 -14.35
C ALA A 412 10.77 -10.39 -13.01
N GLU A 413 12.10 -10.30 -13.00
CA GLU A 413 12.91 -10.40 -11.79
C GLU A 413 13.82 -9.18 -11.61
N GLY A 414 13.75 -8.59 -10.42
CA GLY A 414 14.60 -7.47 -10.03
C GLY A 414 15.81 -7.93 -9.23
N TYR A 415 17.02 -7.64 -9.70
CA TYR A 415 18.26 -8.04 -9.05
C TYR A 415 19.22 -6.87 -8.83
N SER A 416 20.13 -7.05 -7.86
CA SER A 416 21.40 -6.32 -7.90
C SER A 416 22.20 -6.74 -9.13
N GLY A 417 22.67 -5.75 -9.92
CA GLY A 417 23.50 -6.06 -11.10
C GLY A 417 24.70 -6.97 -10.78
N SER A 418 25.26 -6.84 -9.57
CA SER A 418 26.37 -7.70 -9.12
C SER A 418 25.95 -9.14 -8.84
N ALA A 419 24.67 -9.42 -8.60
CA ALA A 419 24.19 -10.76 -8.22
C ALA A 419 24.01 -11.70 -9.42
N LEU A 420 23.91 -11.18 -10.64
CA LEU A 420 23.72 -12.00 -11.84
C LEU A 420 24.79 -13.08 -12.02
N LYS A 421 26.04 -12.82 -11.59
CA LYS A 421 27.16 -13.75 -11.68
C LYS A 421 26.96 -15.03 -10.86
N HIS A 422 26.05 -14.98 -9.89
CA HIS A 422 25.82 -16.07 -8.93
C HIS A 422 24.65 -16.99 -9.32
N GLY A 423 24.33 -17.06 -10.60
CA GLY A 423 23.32 -17.98 -11.15
C GLY A 423 22.52 -17.41 -12.31
N PRO A 424 21.81 -16.25 -12.17
CA PRO A 424 20.88 -15.77 -13.18
C PRO A 424 21.47 -15.53 -14.58
N PHE A 425 22.78 -15.33 -14.71
CA PHE A 425 23.44 -15.26 -16.02
C PHE A 425 23.18 -16.48 -16.91
N ALA A 426 22.88 -17.64 -16.33
CA ALA A 426 22.55 -18.85 -17.08
C ALA A 426 21.27 -18.70 -17.93
N LEU A 427 20.39 -17.77 -17.57
CA LEU A 427 19.15 -17.49 -18.30
C LEU A 427 19.33 -16.51 -19.48
N LEU A 428 20.47 -15.79 -19.53
CA LEU A 428 20.72 -14.84 -20.61
C LEU A 428 21.01 -15.58 -21.93
N THR A 429 20.12 -15.41 -22.87
CA THR A 429 20.24 -15.84 -24.26
C THR A 429 20.36 -14.60 -25.16
N PRO A 430 20.76 -14.74 -26.42
CA PRO A 430 20.61 -13.68 -27.40
C PRO A 430 19.15 -13.17 -27.38
N ASP A 431 19.01 -11.84 -27.45
CA ASP A 431 17.73 -11.15 -27.43
C ASP A 431 16.94 -11.20 -26.10
N PHE A 432 17.47 -11.81 -25.04
CA PHE A 432 16.83 -11.76 -23.72
C PHE A 432 16.73 -10.30 -23.24
N PRO A 433 15.53 -9.79 -22.88
CA PRO A 433 15.35 -8.39 -22.51
C PRO A 433 15.87 -8.09 -21.10
N VAL A 434 16.59 -6.99 -20.97
CA VAL A 434 17.14 -6.50 -19.71
C VAL A 434 16.92 -4.99 -19.60
N ILE A 435 16.32 -4.53 -18.53
CA ILE A 435 16.37 -3.13 -18.13
C ILE A 435 17.56 -2.93 -17.18
N LEU A 436 18.44 -2.01 -17.48
CA LEU A 436 19.60 -1.70 -16.66
C LEU A 436 19.51 -0.27 -16.15
N ILE A 437 19.36 -0.10 -14.83
CA ILE A 437 19.30 1.19 -14.16
C ILE A 437 20.72 1.58 -13.75
N ILE A 438 21.26 2.64 -14.36
CA ILE A 438 22.60 3.15 -14.09
C ILE A 438 22.50 4.53 -13.47
N ASP A 439 22.75 4.61 -12.17
CA ASP A 439 22.87 5.85 -11.42
C ASP A 439 24.33 6.30 -11.29
N LYS A 440 24.55 7.60 -11.10
CA LYS A 440 25.91 8.17 -10.94
C LYS A 440 26.69 7.58 -9.77
N GLU A 441 26.00 7.20 -8.69
CA GLU A 441 26.64 6.62 -7.50
C GLU A 441 27.29 5.28 -7.79
N ASN A 442 26.74 4.50 -8.73
CA ASN A 442 27.18 3.15 -9.07
C ASN A 442 27.64 3.00 -10.54
N GLU A 443 27.91 4.12 -11.21
CA GLU A 443 28.17 4.19 -12.66
C GLU A 443 29.17 3.14 -13.14
N ASP A 444 30.41 3.19 -12.66
CA ASP A 444 31.48 2.27 -13.10
C ASP A 444 31.10 0.78 -12.93
N LYS A 445 30.45 0.45 -11.82
CA LYS A 445 30.06 -0.94 -11.52
C LYS A 445 28.96 -1.42 -12.46
N MET A 446 27.98 -0.54 -12.75
CA MET A 446 26.86 -0.87 -13.62
C MET A 446 27.29 -0.90 -15.10
N TRP A 447 28.26 -0.09 -15.52
CA TRP A 447 28.87 -0.21 -16.85
C TRP A 447 29.61 -1.54 -17.05
N ASN A 448 30.26 -2.07 -16.02
CA ASN A 448 30.85 -3.41 -16.10
C ASN A 448 29.76 -4.49 -16.27
N VAL A 449 28.63 -4.35 -15.57
CA VAL A 449 27.47 -5.24 -15.73
C VAL A 449 26.89 -5.13 -17.14
N TYR A 450 26.78 -3.91 -17.70
CA TYR A 450 26.36 -3.69 -19.09
C TYR A 450 27.20 -4.50 -20.07
N LYS A 451 28.54 -4.35 -20.00
CA LYS A 451 29.47 -5.08 -20.89
C LYS A 451 29.36 -6.59 -20.77
N GLU A 452 29.16 -7.10 -19.55
CA GLU A 452 28.99 -8.53 -19.32
C GLU A 452 27.69 -9.07 -19.93
N ILE A 453 26.59 -8.30 -19.89
CA ILE A 453 25.31 -8.66 -20.50
C ILE A 453 25.39 -8.52 -22.03
N GLU A 454 25.97 -7.43 -22.52
CA GLU A 454 26.15 -7.15 -23.94
C GLU A 454 26.96 -8.27 -24.64
N SER A 455 28.01 -8.79 -23.97
CA SER A 455 28.81 -9.91 -24.51
C SER A 455 27.99 -11.18 -24.75
N ARG A 456 26.80 -11.31 -24.15
CA ARG A 456 25.84 -12.42 -24.33
C ARG A 456 24.76 -12.10 -25.36
N LYS A 457 24.85 -10.92 -26.00
CA LYS A 457 23.93 -10.44 -27.03
C LYS A 457 22.48 -10.28 -26.53
N ALA A 458 22.29 -10.01 -25.23
CA ALA A 458 20.97 -9.70 -24.68
C ALA A 458 20.50 -8.32 -25.15
N ASN A 459 19.19 -8.11 -25.19
CA ASN A 459 18.57 -6.82 -25.51
C ASN A 459 18.55 -5.93 -24.26
N ILE A 460 19.36 -4.87 -24.25
CA ILE A 460 19.52 -4.01 -23.09
C ILE A 460 18.85 -2.65 -23.35
N LEU A 461 17.95 -2.25 -22.45
CA LEU A 461 17.47 -0.89 -22.32
C LEU A 461 18.11 -0.25 -21.08
N VAL A 462 18.94 0.78 -21.28
CA VAL A 462 19.57 1.53 -20.19
C VAL A 462 18.66 2.68 -19.78
N ILE A 463 18.45 2.87 -18.46
CA ILE A 463 17.79 4.04 -17.90
C ILE A 463 18.78 4.73 -16.97
N SER A 464 19.11 6.02 -17.23
CA SER A 464 20.18 6.72 -16.53
C SER A 464 19.91 8.22 -16.45
N GLU A 465 20.49 8.90 -15.45
CA GLU A 465 20.61 10.35 -15.40
C GLU A 465 21.90 10.87 -16.05
N ILE A 466 22.74 9.98 -16.55
CA ILE A 466 24.02 10.32 -17.18
C ILE A 466 23.75 10.71 -18.63
N SER A 467 24.10 11.94 -18.99
CA SER A 467 24.06 12.43 -20.37
C SER A 467 25.27 11.95 -21.15
N ASN A 468 25.17 11.93 -22.47
CA ASN A 468 26.25 11.58 -23.41
C ASN A 468 26.69 10.10 -23.34
N LEU A 469 25.72 9.21 -23.26
CA LEU A 469 25.97 7.78 -23.41
C LEU A 469 26.36 7.49 -24.88
N GLU A 470 27.48 6.81 -25.07
CA GLU A 470 27.91 6.33 -26.41
C GLU A 470 27.13 5.04 -26.78
N LEU A 471 25.79 5.16 -26.79
CA LEU A 471 24.86 4.07 -27.12
C LEU A 471 23.90 4.51 -28.24
N ASP A 472 23.32 3.53 -28.93
CA ASP A 472 22.21 3.77 -29.84
C ASP A 472 21.05 4.43 -29.08
N PRO A 473 20.50 5.57 -29.55
CA PRO A 473 19.37 6.27 -28.90
C PRO A 473 18.13 5.38 -28.64
N THR A 474 17.96 4.29 -29.37
CA THR A 474 16.87 3.33 -29.16
C THR A 474 17.10 2.39 -27.98
N LYS A 475 18.26 2.45 -27.34
CA LYS A 475 18.68 1.56 -26.25
C LYS A 475 18.85 2.27 -24.91
N TYR A 476 18.52 3.54 -24.83
CA TYR A 476 18.59 4.25 -23.55
C TYR A 476 17.51 5.32 -23.37
N ILE A 477 17.22 5.63 -22.12
CA ILE A 477 16.34 6.72 -21.71
C ILE A 477 17.09 7.57 -20.69
N ILE A 478 17.17 8.87 -20.94
CA ILE A 478 17.79 9.83 -20.01
C ILE A 478 16.72 10.44 -19.12
N VAL A 479 16.95 10.36 -17.81
CA VAL A 479 16.09 10.90 -16.76
C VAL A 479 16.77 12.13 -16.16
N PRO A 480 16.06 13.20 -15.78
CA PRO A 480 16.66 14.36 -15.11
C PRO A 480 17.42 13.97 -13.84
N GLU A 481 18.48 14.70 -13.52
CA GLU A 481 19.26 14.48 -12.30
C GLU A 481 18.58 15.08 -11.06
N ASN A 482 18.49 14.29 -9.97
CA ASN A 482 18.18 14.75 -8.62
C ASN A 482 19.12 14.05 -7.62
N LYS A 483 20.05 14.79 -7.01
CA LYS A 483 21.10 14.23 -6.14
C LYS A 483 20.60 13.59 -4.85
N GLU A 484 19.36 13.86 -4.42
CA GLU A 484 18.86 13.43 -3.12
C GLU A 484 17.85 12.29 -3.18
N ILE A 485 17.01 12.27 -4.22
CA ILE A 485 15.89 11.35 -4.36
C ILE A 485 15.70 10.91 -5.82
N GLN A 486 16.82 10.62 -6.50
CA GLN A 486 16.89 10.21 -7.91
C GLN A 486 15.98 9.00 -8.22
N GLU A 487 15.85 8.06 -7.28
CA GLU A 487 15.04 6.87 -7.39
C GLU A 487 13.55 7.18 -7.68
N ILE A 488 13.03 8.32 -7.21
CA ILE A 488 11.65 8.74 -7.50
C ILE A 488 11.48 9.06 -9.00
N LEU A 489 12.49 9.66 -9.64
CA LEU A 489 12.46 9.96 -11.07
C LEU A 489 12.57 8.69 -11.91
N PHE A 490 13.42 7.76 -11.51
CA PHE A 490 13.59 6.48 -12.21
C PHE A 490 12.31 5.65 -12.16
N ILE A 491 11.70 5.50 -10.97
CA ILE A 491 10.50 4.67 -10.85
C ILE A 491 9.31 5.27 -11.60
N ASN A 492 9.18 6.60 -11.68
CA ASN A 492 8.12 7.23 -12.47
C ASN A 492 8.22 6.83 -13.96
N VAL A 493 9.41 6.90 -14.56
CA VAL A 493 9.65 6.47 -15.94
C VAL A 493 9.36 4.96 -16.10
N LEU A 494 9.79 4.14 -15.16
CA LEU A 494 9.57 2.69 -15.18
C LEU A 494 8.10 2.30 -15.02
N GLN A 495 7.32 3.07 -14.27
CA GLN A 495 5.87 2.90 -14.18
C GLN A 495 5.18 3.22 -15.52
N HIS A 496 5.62 4.28 -16.21
CA HIS A 496 5.13 4.57 -17.56
C HIS A 496 5.48 3.47 -18.57
N ILE A 497 6.69 2.89 -18.49
CA ILE A 497 7.09 1.75 -19.32
C ILE A 497 6.15 0.56 -19.04
N SER A 498 5.91 0.25 -17.76
CA SER A 498 5.00 -0.84 -17.37
C SER A 498 3.58 -0.61 -17.89
N TYR A 499 3.06 0.62 -17.78
CA TYR A 499 1.75 0.98 -18.31
C TYR A 499 1.68 0.81 -19.84
N LYS A 500 2.63 1.39 -20.59
CA LYS A 500 2.67 1.27 -22.07
C LYS A 500 2.80 -0.20 -22.51
N LEU A 501 3.57 -0.99 -21.78
CA LEU A 501 3.73 -2.41 -22.06
C LEU A 501 2.47 -3.21 -21.78
N ALA A 502 1.72 -2.88 -20.72
CA ALA A 502 0.41 -3.47 -20.45
C ALA A 502 -0.57 -3.21 -21.60
N LEU A 503 -0.64 -1.97 -22.11
CA LEU A 503 -1.48 -1.63 -23.27
C LEU A 503 -1.05 -2.38 -24.53
N LYS A 504 0.27 -2.50 -24.81
CA LYS A 504 0.77 -3.26 -25.94
C LYS A 504 0.40 -4.74 -25.88
N ARG A 505 0.20 -5.27 -24.67
CA ARG A 505 -0.23 -6.66 -24.43
C ARG A 505 -1.75 -6.78 -24.29
N GLU A 506 -2.50 -5.71 -24.56
CA GLU A 506 -3.98 -5.65 -24.45
C GLU A 506 -4.51 -6.02 -23.05
N ILE A 507 -3.74 -5.67 -22.00
CA ILE A 507 -4.09 -5.93 -20.60
C ILE A 507 -4.62 -4.66 -19.97
N ASN A 508 -5.77 -4.73 -19.29
CA ASN A 508 -6.27 -3.61 -18.48
C ASN A 508 -5.40 -3.45 -17.21
N PRO A 509 -4.64 -2.34 -17.08
CA PRO A 509 -3.71 -2.15 -15.97
C PRO A 509 -4.39 -1.83 -14.63
N ASP A 510 -5.68 -1.43 -14.64
CA ASP A 510 -6.40 -1.05 -13.43
C ASP A 510 -6.91 -2.26 -12.64
N LYS A 511 -7.21 -3.35 -13.34
CA LYS A 511 -7.86 -4.54 -12.79
C LYS A 511 -7.09 -5.81 -13.18
N PRO A 512 -5.89 -6.01 -12.66
CA PRO A 512 -5.12 -7.22 -12.92
C PRO A 512 -5.84 -8.46 -12.37
N ARG A 513 -5.72 -9.58 -13.10
CA ARG A 513 -6.31 -10.86 -12.69
C ARG A 513 -5.75 -11.33 -11.34
N ASN A 514 -6.59 -11.96 -10.53
CA ASN A 514 -6.23 -12.59 -9.26
C ASN A 514 -5.66 -11.64 -8.19
N LEU A 515 -5.80 -10.33 -8.35
CA LEU A 515 -5.34 -9.34 -7.38
C LEU A 515 -6.50 -8.44 -6.93
N ALA A 516 -6.42 -7.96 -5.70
CA ALA A 516 -7.30 -6.96 -5.12
C ALA A 516 -6.49 -5.76 -4.63
N LYS A 517 -7.12 -4.56 -4.56
CA LYS A 517 -6.42 -3.33 -4.11
C LYS A 517 -5.95 -3.42 -2.66
N VAL A 518 -6.71 -4.06 -1.80
CA VAL A 518 -6.39 -4.21 -0.37
C VAL A 518 -6.37 -5.69 -0.03
N VAL A 519 -5.28 -6.14 0.55
CA VAL A 519 -5.12 -7.49 1.07
C VAL A 519 -5.53 -7.46 2.54
N THR A 520 -6.77 -7.88 2.81
CA THR A 520 -7.35 -7.98 4.15
C THR A 520 -7.34 -9.41 4.69
N VAL A 521 -6.67 -10.30 3.99
CA VAL A 521 -6.66 -11.77 4.21
C VAL A 521 -5.23 -12.29 4.24
N GLU A 522 -4.99 -13.37 4.99
CA GLU A 522 -3.79 -14.21 4.94
C GLU A 522 -3.83 -15.21 3.79
#